data_bcfca3033949519081932946e90ef17a
#
_entry.id   bcfca3033949519081932946e90ef17a
#
_cell.length_a   1.000
_cell.length_b   1.000
_cell.length_c   1.000
_cell.angle_alpha   90.00
_cell.angle_beta   90.00
_cell.angle_gamma   90.00
#
_symmetry.space_group_name_H-M   'P 1'
#
loop_
_entity.id
_entity.type
_entity.pdbx_description
1 polymer ?
#
loop_
_entity_poly.entity_id
_entity_poly.type
_entity_poly.pdbx_seq_one_letter_code
_entity_poly.pdbx_strand_id
1 'polypeptide(L)'
;MQVFHQFITRLCELDSEHLLYGIIWDEFPGTVKALLDTPYTFQPFWDAHNGLLAGKEWKSMFSAAKKKAHFAFEEQKTADVLEVVFSRLYTLRNQLIHGGATYESSTNRKQLGEACTFLSLFIPAMVKIMLRNDSEPSWGKPFYPVVK
;
A
#
# COMPACT_ATOMS: atom_id res chain seq x y z
N MET A 1 -4.53 -10.18 6.83
CA MET A 1 -5.16 -9.13 5.98
C MET A 1 -6.32 -8.41 6.67
N GLN A 2 -7.19 -9.12 7.37
CA GLN A 2 -8.30 -8.49 8.10
C GLN A 2 -7.83 -7.51 9.18
N VAL A 3 -6.78 -7.86 9.92
CA VAL A 3 -6.20 -7.00 10.96
C VAL A 3 -5.63 -5.72 10.36
N PHE A 4 -4.94 -5.83 9.22
CA PHE A 4 -4.38 -4.69 8.51
C PHE A 4 -5.49 -3.77 7.97
N HIS A 5 -6.53 -4.35 7.38
CA HIS A 5 -7.69 -3.58 6.92
C HIS A 5 -8.35 -2.80 8.05
N GLN A 6 -8.56 -3.45 9.20
CA GLN A 6 -9.11 -2.79 10.39
C GLN A 6 -8.23 -1.65 10.89
N PHE A 7 -6.90 -1.86 10.90
CA PHE A 7 -5.95 -0.83 11.29
C PHE A 7 -6.03 0.40 10.37
N ILE A 8 -5.98 0.19 9.06
CA ILE A 8 -6.04 1.27 8.07
C ILE A 8 -7.38 2.00 8.13
N THR A 9 -8.48 1.28 8.25
CA THR A 9 -9.81 1.88 8.37
C THR A 9 -9.89 2.78 9.60
N ARG A 10 -9.42 2.28 10.74
CA ARG A 10 -9.43 3.05 11.98
C ARG A 10 -8.50 4.25 11.92
N LEU A 11 -7.33 4.09 11.30
CA LEU A 11 -6.39 5.20 11.09
C LEU A 11 -7.05 6.33 10.29
N CYS A 12 -7.77 6.00 9.22
CA CYS A 12 -8.49 6.98 8.40
C CYS A 12 -9.63 7.66 9.19
N GLU A 13 -10.36 6.91 10.01
CA GLU A 13 -11.42 7.47 10.85
C GLU A 13 -10.90 8.47 11.87
N LEU A 14 -9.70 8.23 12.41
CA LEU A 14 -9.06 9.09 13.40
C LEU A 14 -8.27 10.26 12.79
N ASP A 15 -8.15 10.30 11.46
CA ASP A 15 -7.41 11.34 10.73
C ASP A 15 -8.22 12.63 10.62
N SER A 16 -8.35 13.35 11.73
CA SER A 16 -9.14 14.58 11.81
C SER A 16 -8.59 15.73 10.96
N GLU A 17 -7.30 15.72 10.66
CA GLU A 17 -6.63 16.75 9.84
C GLU A 17 -6.57 16.37 8.36
N HIS A 18 -7.12 15.23 7.97
CA HIS A 18 -7.10 14.73 6.59
C HIS A 18 -5.68 14.60 6.01
N LEU A 19 -4.71 14.17 6.84
CA LEU A 19 -3.32 14.01 6.43
C LEU A 19 -3.17 12.93 5.35
N LEU A 20 -3.83 11.79 5.56
CA LEU A 20 -3.77 10.67 4.61
C LEU A 20 -4.48 11.01 3.30
N TYR A 21 -5.62 11.67 3.39
CA TYR A 21 -6.34 12.18 2.22
C TYR A 21 -5.45 13.12 1.40
N GLY A 22 -4.77 14.07 2.06
CA GLY A 22 -3.87 15.01 1.41
C GLY A 22 -2.72 14.33 0.68
N ILE A 23 -2.12 13.29 1.25
CA ILE A 23 -1.04 12.52 0.62
C ILE A 23 -1.53 11.88 -0.68
N ILE A 24 -2.70 11.27 -0.67
CA ILE A 24 -3.21 10.53 -1.83
C ILE A 24 -3.68 11.46 -2.95
N TRP A 25 -4.46 12.49 -2.62
CA TRP A 25 -5.13 13.30 -3.65
C TRP A 25 -4.49 14.65 -3.93
N ASP A 26 -3.81 15.25 -2.95
CA ASP A 26 -3.23 16.58 -3.13
C ASP A 26 -1.74 16.54 -3.47
N GLU A 27 -0.97 15.70 -2.78
CA GLU A 27 0.48 15.68 -2.92
C GLU A 27 0.98 14.67 -3.96
N PHE A 28 0.46 13.42 -3.95
CA PHE A 28 0.99 12.33 -4.77
C PHE A 28 -0.04 11.51 -5.53
N PRO A 29 -1.04 12.12 -6.16
CA PRO A 29 -2.02 11.32 -6.91
C PRO A 29 -1.37 10.56 -8.08
N GLY A 30 -0.37 11.13 -8.73
CA GLY A 30 0.36 10.49 -9.81
C GLY A 30 1.16 9.27 -9.35
N THR A 31 1.83 9.37 -8.21
CA THR A 31 2.59 8.26 -7.62
C THR A 31 1.67 7.11 -7.24
N VAL A 32 0.53 7.41 -6.61
CA VAL A 32 -0.46 6.39 -6.24
C VAL A 32 -1.00 5.69 -7.49
N LYS A 33 -1.41 6.44 -8.51
CA LYS A 33 -1.88 5.87 -9.77
C LYS A 33 -0.82 5.01 -10.46
N ALA A 34 0.43 5.44 -10.46
CA ALA A 34 1.53 4.67 -11.05
C ALA A 34 1.71 3.32 -10.36
N LEU A 35 1.62 3.26 -9.03
CA LEU A 35 1.67 2.00 -8.28
C LEU A 35 0.48 1.09 -8.59
N LEU A 36 -0.69 1.66 -8.83
CA LEU A 36 -1.90 0.90 -9.13
C LEU A 36 -1.94 0.38 -10.57
N ASP A 37 -1.32 1.09 -11.50
CA ASP A 37 -1.43 0.81 -12.95
C ASP A 37 -0.37 -0.15 -13.47
N THR A 38 0.71 -0.42 -12.74
CA THR A 38 1.76 -1.32 -13.19
C THR A 38 1.47 -2.78 -12.79
N PRO A 39 1.65 -3.75 -13.71
CA PRO A 39 1.53 -5.16 -13.35
C PRO A 39 2.71 -5.66 -12.52
N TYR A 40 3.85 -4.96 -12.53
CA TYR A 40 5.07 -5.38 -11.83
C TYR A 40 4.96 -5.31 -10.30
N THR A 41 3.95 -4.64 -9.78
CA THR A 41 3.63 -4.61 -8.35
C THR A 41 2.43 -5.49 -8.01
N PHE A 42 1.94 -6.29 -8.97
CA PHE A 42 0.77 -7.14 -8.82
C PHE A 42 1.21 -8.60 -8.66
N GLN A 43 0.99 -9.18 -7.48
CA GLN A 43 1.48 -10.52 -7.15
C GLN A 43 1.04 -11.59 -8.15
N PRO A 44 -0.22 -11.64 -8.64
CA PRO A 44 -0.61 -12.67 -9.62
C PRO A 44 0.16 -12.63 -10.94
N PHE A 45 0.69 -11.46 -11.35
CA PHE A 45 1.60 -11.37 -12.51
C PHE A 45 2.83 -12.26 -12.30
N TRP A 46 3.47 -12.15 -11.12
CA TRP A 46 4.65 -12.94 -10.78
C TRP A 46 4.33 -14.41 -10.56
N ASP A 47 3.17 -14.70 -9.97
CA ASP A 47 2.71 -16.08 -9.79
C ASP A 47 2.54 -16.78 -11.15
N ALA A 48 1.99 -16.08 -12.14
CA ALA A 48 1.86 -16.59 -13.51
C ALA A 48 3.23 -16.84 -14.15
N HIS A 49 4.18 -15.92 -13.97
CA HIS A 49 5.54 -16.05 -14.52
C HIS A 49 6.33 -17.14 -13.83
N ASN A 50 6.01 -17.48 -12.57
CA ASN A 50 6.62 -18.58 -11.81
C ASN A 50 5.87 -19.91 -11.99
N GLY A 51 4.87 -19.98 -12.86
CA GLY A 51 4.13 -21.19 -13.14
C GLY A 51 3.09 -21.59 -12.09
N LEU A 52 2.79 -20.71 -11.13
CA LEU A 52 1.81 -20.95 -10.06
C LEU A 52 0.37 -20.62 -10.49
N LEU A 53 0.21 -19.89 -11.58
CA LEU A 53 -1.08 -19.43 -12.09
C LEU A 53 -1.06 -19.48 -13.63
N ALA A 54 -2.21 -19.77 -14.25
CA ALA A 54 -2.31 -19.76 -15.70
C ALA A 54 -2.09 -18.34 -16.27
N GLY A 55 -1.32 -18.24 -17.36
CA GLY A 55 -0.88 -16.96 -17.91
C GLY A 55 -2.00 -16.01 -18.35
N LYS A 56 -3.20 -16.53 -18.61
CA LYS A 56 -4.37 -15.72 -18.96
C LYS A 56 -5.14 -15.22 -17.74
N GLU A 57 -5.05 -15.94 -16.62
CA GLU A 57 -5.80 -15.61 -15.40
C GLU A 57 -5.30 -14.32 -14.74
N TRP A 58 -3.97 -14.10 -14.70
CA TRP A 58 -3.45 -12.90 -14.10
C TRP A 58 -3.91 -11.61 -14.80
N LYS A 59 -4.10 -11.66 -16.11
CA LYS A 59 -4.59 -10.50 -16.89
C LYS A 59 -6.02 -10.13 -16.53
N SER A 60 -6.87 -11.13 -16.38
CA SER A 60 -8.25 -10.93 -15.93
C SER A 60 -8.30 -10.39 -14.51
N MET A 61 -7.51 -10.97 -13.61
CA MET A 61 -7.38 -10.52 -12.21
C MET A 61 -6.85 -9.10 -12.14
N PHE A 62 -5.83 -8.76 -12.94
CA PHE A 62 -5.25 -7.42 -12.99
C PHE A 62 -6.27 -6.39 -13.47
N SER A 63 -7.00 -6.70 -14.55
CA SER A 63 -8.04 -5.81 -15.08
C SER A 63 -9.14 -5.54 -14.04
N ALA A 64 -9.60 -6.58 -13.34
CA ALA A 64 -10.60 -6.43 -12.28
C ALA A 64 -10.06 -5.62 -11.10
N ALA A 65 -8.83 -5.90 -10.65
CA ALA A 65 -8.19 -5.17 -9.56
C ALA A 65 -7.96 -3.70 -9.92
N LYS A 66 -7.55 -3.44 -11.16
CA LYS A 66 -7.33 -2.08 -11.66
C LYS A 66 -8.64 -1.28 -11.68
N LYS A 67 -9.73 -1.86 -12.17
CA LYS A 67 -11.06 -1.22 -12.15
C LYS A 67 -11.52 -0.90 -10.73
N LYS A 68 -11.35 -1.84 -9.82
CA LYS A 68 -11.71 -1.66 -8.41
C LYS A 68 -10.88 -0.54 -7.76
N ALA A 69 -9.58 -0.52 -8.02
CA ALA A 69 -8.67 0.49 -7.50
C ALA A 69 -9.00 1.88 -8.04
N HIS A 70 -9.27 2.00 -9.34
CA HIS A 70 -9.67 3.28 -9.95
C HIS A 70 -11.01 3.77 -9.41
N PHE A 71 -11.97 2.88 -9.22
CA PHE A 71 -13.25 3.23 -8.60
C PHE A 71 -13.05 3.78 -7.18
N ALA A 72 -12.26 3.09 -6.36
CA ALA A 72 -11.95 3.54 -5.00
C ALA A 72 -11.23 4.90 -5.00
N PHE A 73 -10.36 5.12 -5.97
CA PHE A 73 -9.64 6.39 -6.12
C PHE A 73 -10.59 7.52 -6.53
N GLU A 74 -11.46 7.30 -7.51
CA GLU A 74 -12.43 8.30 -7.98
C GLU A 74 -13.47 8.65 -6.91
N GLU A 75 -13.93 7.64 -6.17
CA GLU A 75 -14.88 7.82 -5.07
C GLU A 75 -14.21 8.33 -3.78
N GLN A 76 -12.91 8.59 -3.83
CA GLN A 76 -12.12 9.08 -2.69
C GLN A 76 -12.23 8.22 -1.42
N LYS A 77 -12.29 6.89 -1.62
CA LYS A 77 -12.30 5.91 -0.53
C LYS A 77 -10.89 5.69 -0.01
N THR A 78 -10.44 6.54 0.90
CA THR A 78 -9.07 6.60 1.39
C THR A 78 -8.56 5.26 1.90
N ALA A 79 -9.32 4.59 2.75
CA ALA A 79 -8.90 3.30 3.32
C ALA A 79 -8.74 2.22 2.25
N ASP A 80 -9.65 2.16 1.28
CA ASP A 80 -9.59 1.17 0.19
C ASP A 80 -8.38 1.44 -0.73
N VAL A 81 -8.10 2.70 -1.05
CA VAL A 81 -6.92 3.08 -1.84
C VAL A 81 -5.65 2.71 -1.11
N LEU A 82 -5.54 3.03 0.18
CA LEU A 82 -4.36 2.69 1.00
C LEU A 82 -4.15 1.18 1.08
N GLU A 83 -5.21 0.40 1.24
CA GLU A 83 -5.11 -1.05 1.27
C GLU A 83 -4.51 -1.62 -0.03
N VAL A 84 -4.97 -1.12 -1.18
CA VAL A 84 -4.41 -1.54 -2.47
C VAL A 84 -2.96 -1.08 -2.60
N VAL A 85 -2.63 0.15 -2.26
CA VAL A 85 -1.25 0.66 -2.29
C VAL A 85 -0.33 -0.21 -1.45
N PHE A 86 -0.71 -0.54 -0.22
CA PHE A 86 0.10 -1.40 0.65
C PHE A 86 0.24 -2.82 0.13
N SER A 87 -0.79 -3.35 -0.53
CA SER A 87 -0.68 -4.63 -1.24
C SER A 87 0.41 -4.58 -2.32
N ARG A 88 0.50 -3.49 -3.07
CA ARG A 88 1.54 -3.28 -4.09
C ARG A 88 2.92 -3.13 -3.46
N LEU A 89 3.02 -2.38 -2.36
CA LEU A 89 4.28 -2.22 -1.63
C LEU A 89 4.77 -3.55 -1.05
N TYR A 90 3.86 -4.38 -0.57
CA TYR A 90 4.20 -5.72 -0.07
C TYR A 90 4.79 -6.61 -1.18
N THR A 91 4.23 -6.55 -2.39
CA THR A 91 4.78 -7.26 -3.55
C THR A 91 6.20 -6.77 -3.89
N LEU A 92 6.43 -5.44 -3.88
CA LEU A 92 7.76 -4.87 -4.08
C LEU A 92 8.75 -5.34 -3.01
N ARG A 93 8.34 -5.33 -1.76
CA ARG A 93 9.16 -5.82 -0.65
C ARG A 93 9.56 -7.29 -0.87
N ASN A 94 8.62 -8.12 -1.28
CA ASN A 94 8.90 -9.54 -1.54
C ASN A 94 9.89 -9.71 -2.70
N GLN A 95 9.78 -8.91 -3.75
CA GLN A 95 10.72 -8.94 -4.86
C GLN A 95 12.14 -8.57 -4.41
N LEU A 96 12.28 -7.57 -3.55
CA LEU A 96 13.57 -7.16 -3.01
C LEU A 96 14.22 -8.26 -2.17
N ILE A 97 13.44 -8.90 -1.31
CA ILE A 97 13.95 -9.92 -0.37
C ILE A 97 14.26 -11.23 -1.09
N HIS A 98 13.43 -11.62 -2.06
CA HIS A 98 13.54 -12.91 -2.74
C HIS A 98 14.25 -12.83 -4.10
N GLY A 99 14.88 -11.70 -4.41
CA GLY A 99 15.73 -11.56 -5.60
C GLY A 99 14.98 -11.33 -6.91
N GLY A 100 13.68 -11.05 -6.86
CA GLY A 100 12.90 -10.72 -8.06
C GLY A 100 13.25 -9.34 -8.63
N ALA A 101 13.71 -8.42 -7.80
CA ALA A 101 14.26 -7.14 -8.21
C ALA A 101 15.78 -7.21 -8.14
N THR A 102 16.43 -7.43 -9.28
CA THR A 102 17.88 -7.49 -9.34
C THR A 102 18.51 -6.10 -9.32
N TYR A 103 19.75 -6.01 -8.84
CA TYR A 103 20.49 -4.76 -8.64
C TYR A 103 20.47 -3.84 -9.87
N GLU A 104 20.60 -4.40 -11.07
CA GLU A 104 20.64 -3.63 -12.31
C GLU A 104 19.32 -3.64 -13.10
N SER A 105 18.27 -4.27 -12.57
CA SER A 105 16.96 -4.30 -13.23
C SER A 105 16.30 -2.94 -13.20
N SER A 106 15.90 -2.42 -14.37
CA SER A 106 15.13 -1.18 -14.48
C SER A 106 13.64 -1.38 -14.19
N THR A 107 13.16 -2.64 -14.18
CA THR A 107 11.74 -2.98 -14.14
C THR A 107 11.01 -2.39 -12.93
N ASN A 108 11.63 -2.47 -11.74
CA ASN A 108 11.01 -2.02 -10.50
C ASN A 108 11.70 -0.79 -9.87
N ARG A 109 12.68 -0.22 -10.57
CA ARG A 109 13.45 0.89 -10.00
C ARG A 109 12.59 2.15 -9.82
N LYS A 110 11.75 2.45 -10.79
CA LYS A 110 10.80 3.55 -10.72
C LYS A 110 9.78 3.33 -9.60
N GLN A 111 9.22 2.12 -9.51
CA GLN A 111 8.25 1.78 -8.49
C GLN A 111 8.85 1.83 -7.08
N LEU A 112 10.12 1.44 -6.92
CA LEU A 112 10.83 1.57 -5.66
C LEU A 112 10.99 3.03 -5.24
N GLY A 113 11.35 3.91 -6.17
CA GLY A 113 11.45 5.35 -5.91
C GLY A 113 10.10 5.94 -5.49
N GLU A 114 9.04 5.55 -6.17
CA GLU A 114 7.68 5.99 -5.86
C GLU A 114 7.21 5.46 -4.49
N ALA A 115 7.53 4.21 -4.18
CA ALA A 115 7.23 3.61 -2.88
C ALA A 115 7.95 4.34 -1.75
N CYS A 116 9.23 4.65 -1.91
CA CYS A 116 10.00 5.40 -0.92
C CYS A 116 9.43 6.81 -0.70
N THR A 117 9.06 7.49 -1.77
CA THR A 117 8.43 8.82 -1.69
C THR A 117 7.12 8.75 -0.94
N PHE A 118 6.26 7.79 -1.27
CA PHE A 118 4.98 7.59 -0.59
C PHE A 118 5.18 7.32 0.91
N LEU A 119 6.06 6.38 1.26
CA LEU A 119 6.31 6.00 2.65
C LEU A 119 6.93 7.12 3.46
N SER A 120 7.77 7.97 2.84
CA SER A 120 8.39 9.11 3.51
C SER A 120 7.36 10.13 4.03
N LEU A 121 6.19 10.15 3.45
CA LEU A 121 5.07 11.00 3.89
C LEU A 121 4.04 10.24 4.71
N PHE A 122 3.74 9.00 4.32
CA PHE A 122 2.73 8.19 5.01
C PHE A 122 3.16 7.86 6.45
N ILE A 123 4.40 7.45 6.66
CA ILE A 123 4.86 7.01 7.98
C ILE A 123 4.81 8.13 9.01
N PRO A 124 5.32 9.35 8.75
CA PRO A 124 5.16 10.45 9.69
C PRO A 124 3.70 10.82 9.97
N ALA A 125 2.84 10.80 8.95
CA ALA A 125 1.42 11.07 9.12
C ALA A 125 0.75 10.01 10.00
N MET A 126 1.04 8.74 9.76
CA MET A 126 0.54 7.63 10.58
C MET A 126 0.96 7.78 12.05
N VAL A 127 2.24 8.04 12.29
CA VAL A 127 2.77 8.23 13.64
C VAL A 127 2.07 9.41 14.33
N LYS A 128 1.87 10.51 13.63
CA LYS A 128 1.20 11.69 14.17
C LYS A 128 -0.25 11.39 14.58
N ILE A 129 -1.00 10.66 13.73
CA ILE A 129 -2.36 10.26 14.03
C ILE A 129 -2.39 9.34 15.26
N MET A 130 -1.49 8.35 15.32
CA MET A 130 -1.40 7.43 16.44
C MET A 130 -1.04 8.14 17.75
N LEU A 131 -0.10 9.09 17.73
CA LEU A 131 0.28 9.84 18.92
C LEU A 131 -0.84 10.75 19.42
N ARG A 132 -1.65 11.31 18.55
CA ARG A 132 -2.82 12.12 18.93
C ARG A 132 -3.95 11.29 19.50
N ASN A 133 -3.96 9.99 19.23
CA ASN A 133 -4.97 9.03 19.67
C ASN A 133 -4.32 7.87 20.42
N ASP A 134 -3.41 8.18 21.33
CA ASP A 134 -2.56 7.21 22.02
C ASP A 134 -3.33 6.22 22.88
N SER A 135 -4.53 6.58 23.34
CA SER A 135 -5.40 5.70 24.13
C SER A 135 -6.30 4.80 23.29
N GLU A 136 -6.19 4.84 21.96
CA GLU A 136 -7.04 4.04 21.05
C GLU A 136 -6.74 2.55 21.18
N PRO A 137 -7.74 1.71 21.55
CA PRO A 137 -7.51 0.26 21.72
C PRO A 137 -7.08 -0.46 20.44
N SER A 138 -7.43 0.09 19.24
CA SER A 138 -7.10 -0.51 17.95
C SER A 138 -5.60 -0.58 17.67
N TRP A 139 -4.77 0.20 18.38
CA TRP A 139 -3.31 0.10 18.25
C TRP A 139 -2.74 -1.15 18.90
N GLY A 140 -3.53 -1.82 19.74
CA GLY A 140 -3.10 -3.00 20.48
C GLY A 140 -2.29 -2.66 21.73
N LYS A 141 -1.82 -3.70 22.41
CA LYS A 141 -0.97 -3.54 23.59
C LYS A 141 0.50 -3.40 23.18
N PRO A 142 1.29 -2.57 23.88
CA PRO A 142 2.72 -2.50 23.59
C PRO A 142 3.39 -3.84 23.82
N PHE A 143 4.19 -4.27 22.87
CA PHE A 143 4.95 -5.52 22.96
C PHE A 143 6.07 -5.41 24.02
N TYR A 144 6.64 -4.21 24.15
CA TYR A 144 7.64 -3.90 25.15
C TYR A 144 7.07 -2.87 26.13
N PRO A 145 6.39 -3.30 27.21
CA PRO A 145 5.85 -2.37 28.19
C PRO A 145 6.95 -1.61 28.92
N VAL A 146 6.63 -0.40 29.38
CA VAL A 146 7.56 0.39 30.17
C VAL A 146 7.87 -0.33 31.48
N VAL A 147 9.16 -0.59 31.71
CA VAL A 147 9.63 -1.18 32.96
C VAL A 147 10.03 -0.03 33.90
N LYS A 148 9.40 0.00 35.05
CA LYS A 148 9.72 0.97 36.09
C LYS A 148 10.84 0.47 37.01
#